data_99e0c668c69c69f49a04a70ec0a523b2
#
_entry.id   99e0c668c69c69f49a04a70ec0a523b2
#
_cell.length_a   1.000
_cell.length_b   1.000
_cell.length_c   1.000
_cell.angle_alpha   90.00
_cell.angle_beta   90.00
_cell.angle_gamma   90.00
#
_symmetry.space_group_name_H-M   'P 1'
#
loop_
_entity.id
_entity.type
_entity.pdbx_description
1 polymer ?
#
loop_
_entity_poly.entity_id
_entity_poly.type
_entity_poly.pdbx_seq_one_letter_code
_entity_poly.pdbx_strand_id
1 'polypeptide(L)'
;MLLIPYQTRFTPKSLPLVTLGLILANLIVYFVFQSGDRPAYQRAANYYFSSQLSQIELPRFATYLERRNDRSALQVLRMIRAGARPEESVGLVMALENDHEFMRDLREGAVVASTDPAYATWREQRAQFDALIGRVFTERFALEPDAAGPAWGALRLLTYQFLHGNAAHWLGNMIILLLAGPFAEAALGRFRFLLAFIGSGIFAGALHMLVSDQALIGASGSISGAMAMVAVLYGTRKVPVFYWLFVYFNTARIPALLLLPAWLLIEVIQWVASPKSPVSYSAHLGGFIAGAVLAWLLRPGDEKKVDRILDEQFADERLGNRKSTLLQEAQAAAARLDTRKAARAYSELLQEDPTNVKHATAYFNMALLGRNRETLLDATLRVLWIRARGARSELRPVYLQMSQPHVLAALPVDEQLRLARRLVATREDAAALRVLDGLLASDTLKNLYGRQIADCLLGLFTTYSRHGLRQPAEDVKRRLSSHFPSPATLGGIAPTREPPVTIRGATGVPRSRGALSGPPSDMELDLDTQLRTRWGPD
;
A
#
# COMPACT_ATOMS: atom_id res chain seq x y z
N MET A 1 -3.87 1.27 -23.45
CA MET A 1 -3.74 2.42 -22.53
C MET A 1 -4.43 2.06 -21.23
N LEU A 2 -3.79 2.33 -20.10
CA LEU A 2 -4.35 2.10 -18.79
C LEU A 2 -4.31 3.43 -18.01
N LEU A 3 -5.41 3.80 -17.36
CA LEU A 3 -5.53 5.00 -16.55
C LEU A 3 -6.39 4.66 -15.33
N ILE A 4 -5.77 4.41 -14.17
CA ILE A 4 -6.49 3.88 -13.01
C ILE A 4 -6.10 4.65 -11.75
N PRO A 5 -7.08 5.14 -10.95
CA PRO A 5 -6.81 5.69 -9.64
C PRO A 5 -6.33 4.57 -8.70
N TYR A 6 -5.36 4.87 -7.83
CA TYR A 6 -4.83 3.90 -6.89
C TYR A 6 -4.68 4.49 -5.49
N GLN A 7 -4.98 3.68 -4.48
CA GLN A 7 -4.86 4.07 -3.09
C GLN A 7 -3.46 3.73 -2.56
N THR A 8 -2.81 4.70 -1.91
CA THR A 8 -1.43 4.56 -1.42
C THR A 8 -1.35 4.06 0.02
N ARG A 9 -2.43 4.19 0.80
CA ARG A 9 -2.48 3.84 2.22
C ARG A 9 -3.73 3.07 2.59
N PHE A 10 -3.52 1.98 3.33
CA PHE A 10 -4.58 1.25 4.01
C PHE A 10 -4.34 1.27 5.52
N THR A 11 -5.35 1.73 6.26
CA THR A 11 -5.37 1.63 7.72
C THR A 11 -6.35 0.53 8.14
N PRO A 12 -6.29 -0.03 9.35
CA PRO A 12 -7.28 -1.00 9.81
C PRO A 12 -8.74 -0.51 9.69
N LYS A 13 -8.96 0.82 9.80
CA LYS A 13 -10.28 1.43 9.64
C LYS A 13 -10.70 1.62 8.19
N SER A 14 -9.74 1.80 7.27
CA SER A 14 -9.96 2.02 5.83
C SER A 14 -9.74 0.77 4.97
N LEU A 15 -9.64 -0.42 5.58
CA LEU A 15 -9.55 -1.68 4.83
C LEU A 15 -10.78 -1.87 3.95
N PRO A 16 -10.60 -2.06 2.63
CA PRO A 16 -11.69 -2.19 1.66
C PRO A 16 -12.26 -3.61 1.67
N LEU A 17 -13.00 -3.95 2.73
CA LEU A 17 -13.45 -5.33 2.96
C LEU A 17 -14.43 -5.81 1.90
N VAL A 18 -15.28 -4.93 1.34
CA VAL A 18 -16.21 -5.31 0.29
C VAL A 18 -15.46 -5.55 -1.02
N THR A 19 -14.53 -4.69 -1.37
CA THR A 19 -13.66 -4.88 -2.53
C THR A 19 -12.91 -6.22 -2.45
N LEU A 20 -12.29 -6.51 -1.29
CA LEU A 20 -11.59 -7.77 -1.07
C LEU A 20 -12.53 -8.98 -1.09
N GLY A 21 -13.74 -8.84 -0.52
CA GLY A 21 -14.78 -9.86 -0.57
C GLY A 21 -15.26 -10.15 -2.00
N LEU A 22 -15.43 -9.13 -2.83
CA LEU A 22 -15.77 -9.27 -4.25
C LEU A 22 -14.65 -9.97 -5.03
N ILE A 23 -13.39 -9.61 -4.78
CA ILE A 23 -12.23 -10.29 -5.38
C ILE A 23 -12.20 -11.76 -4.97
N LEU A 24 -12.40 -12.05 -3.68
CA LEU A 24 -12.45 -13.43 -3.17
C LEU A 24 -13.61 -14.22 -3.79
N ALA A 25 -14.79 -13.62 -3.92
CA ALA A 25 -15.93 -14.26 -4.56
C ALA A 25 -15.62 -14.62 -6.03
N ASN A 26 -15.03 -13.69 -6.78
CA ASN A 26 -14.61 -13.93 -8.16
C ASN A 26 -13.51 -15.00 -8.25
N LEU A 27 -12.58 -15.04 -7.29
CA LEU A 27 -11.55 -16.07 -7.21
C LEU A 27 -12.17 -17.46 -6.99
N ILE A 28 -13.12 -17.58 -6.04
CA ILE A 28 -13.81 -18.84 -5.76
C ILE A 28 -14.61 -19.27 -6.99
N VAL A 29 -15.37 -18.38 -7.61
CA VAL A 29 -16.16 -18.73 -8.79
C VAL A 29 -15.24 -19.22 -9.91
N TYR A 30 -14.17 -18.51 -10.22
CA TYR A 30 -13.28 -18.85 -11.33
C TYR A 30 -12.49 -20.15 -11.08
N PHE A 31 -11.85 -20.28 -9.93
CA PHE A 31 -10.95 -21.42 -9.66
C PHE A 31 -11.63 -22.66 -9.08
N VAL A 32 -12.84 -22.52 -8.49
CA VAL A 32 -13.57 -23.66 -7.93
C VAL A 32 -14.73 -24.06 -8.83
N PHE A 33 -15.67 -23.15 -9.12
CA PHE A 33 -16.88 -23.49 -9.86
C PHE A 33 -16.66 -23.63 -11.37
N GLN A 34 -15.87 -22.77 -11.99
CA GLN A 34 -15.54 -22.84 -13.43
C GLN A 34 -14.40 -23.83 -13.74
N SER A 35 -13.74 -24.42 -12.75
CA SER A 35 -12.65 -25.40 -12.97
C SER A 35 -13.09 -26.64 -13.77
N GLY A 36 -14.35 -26.98 -13.68
CA GLY A 36 -14.97 -28.11 -14.41
C GLY A 36 -15.37 -27.80 -15.85
N ASP A 37 -15.33 -26.53 -16.28
CA ASP A 37 -15.86 -26.12 -17.59
C ASP A 37 -15.01 -26.65 -18.74
N ARG A 38 -13.68 -26.55 -18.65
CA ARG A 38 -12.79 -27.07 -19.68
C ARG A 38 -12.97 -28.56 -19.98
N PRO A 39 -13.00 -29.47 -18.98
CA PRO A 39 -13.35 -30.88 -19.19
C PRO A 39 -14.76 -31.08 -19.73
N ALA A 40 -15.74 -30.26 -19.33
CA ALA A 40 -17.11 -30.35 -19.82
C ALA A 40 -17.20 -29.98 -21.31
N TYR A 41 -16.58 -28.87 -21.72
CA TYR A 41 -16.45 -28.50 -23.13
C TYR A 41 -15.74 -29.59 -23.96
N GLN A 42 -14.68 -30.19 -23.41
CA GLN A 42 -13.99 -31.27 -24.10
C GLN A 42 -14.90 -32.50 -24.32
N ARG A 43 -15.71 -32.86 -23.32
CA ARG A 43 -16.68 -33.95 -23.48
C ARG A 43 -17.75 -33.65 -24.55
N ALA A 44 -18.26 -32.41 -24.54
CA ALA A 44 -19.22 -31.96 -25.53
C ALA A 44 -18.63 -31.97 -26.97
N ALA A 45 -17.40 -31.45 -27.12
CA ALA A 45 -16.69 -31.46 -28.39
C ALA A 45 -16.40 -32.88 -28.89
N ASN A 46 -15.95 -33.77 -27.98
CA ASN A 46 -15.73 -35.18 -28.33
C ASN A 46 -17.03 -35.84 -28.81
N TYR A 47 -18.17 -35.58 -28.14
CA TYR A 47 -19.47 -36.08 -28.59
C TYR A 47 -19.85 -35.51 -29.95
N TYR A 48 -19.66 -34.18 -30.17
CA TYR A 48 -19.97 -33.51 -31.40
C TYR A 48 -19.24 -34.13 -32.62
N PHE A 49 -17.94 -34.41 -32.48
CA PHE A 49 -17.12 -34.99 -33.52
C PHE A 49 -17.28 -36.52 -33.69
N SER A 50 -17.68 -37.23 -32.65
CA SER A 50 -17.95 -38.66 -32.72
C SER A 50 -19.36 -39.00 -33.21
N SER A 51 -20.29 -38.05 -33.15
CA SER A 51 -21.65 -38.14 -33.66
C SER A 51 -21.72 -37.68 -35.12
N GLN A 52 -22.93 -37.74 -35.73
CA GLN A 52 -23.16 -37.21 -37.08
C GLN A 52 -23.31 -35.67 -37.09
N LEU A 53 -23.38 -35.00 -35.93
CA LEU A 53 -23.56 -33.54 -35.88
C LEU A 53 -22.50 -32.79 -36.67
N SER A 54 -21.23 -33.14 -36.52
CA SER A 54 -20.14 -32.49 -37.26
C SER A 54 -20.26 -32.64 -38.76
N GLN A 55 -20.78 -33.80 -39.22
CA GLN A 55 -21.00 -34.08 -40.65
C GLN A 55 -22.21 -33.31 -41.19
N ILE A 56 -23.21 -33.03 -40.35
CA ILE A 56 -24.43 -32.32 -40.76
C ILE A 56 -24.26 -30.81 -40.66
N GLU A 57 -23.72 -30.31 -39.53
CA GLU A 57 -23.68 -28.87 -39.24
C GLU A 57 -22.46 -28.16 -39.83
N LEU A 58 -21.22 -28.74 -39.76
CA LEU A 58 -20.02 -28.05 -40.24
C LEU A 58 -20.04 -27.68 -41.72
N PRO A 59 -20.52 -28.51 -42.67
CA PRO A 59 -20.63 -28.08 -44.08
C PRO A 59 -21.59 -26.90 -44.25
N ARG A 60 -22.69 -26.89 -43.51
CA ARG A 60 -23.69 -25.82 -43.55
C ARG A 60 -23.15 -24.53 -42.92
N PHE A 61 -22.42 -24.66 -41.81
CA PHE A 61 -21.73 -23.57 -41.17
C PHE A 61 -20.62 -22.98 -42.06
N ALA A 62 -19.86 -23.83 -42.73
CA ALA A 62 -18.87 -23.38 -43.73
C ALA A 62 -19.51 -22.55 -44.84
N THR A 63 -20.63 -23.01 -45.42
CA THR A 63 -21.39 -22.26 -46.45
C THR A 63 -21.89 -20.91 -45.91
N TYR A 64 -22.38 -20.88 -44.68
CA TYR A 64 -22.79 -19.64 -44.03
C TYR A 64 -21.60 -18.69 -43.85
N LEU A 65 -20.44 -19.16 -43.37
CA LEU A 65 -19.24 -18.36 -43.17
C LEU A 65 -18.65 -17.83 -44.51
N GLU A 66 -18.76 -18.59 -45.59
CA GLU A 66 -18.35 -18.15 -46.94
C GLU A 66 -19.15 -16.93 -47.40
N ARG A 67 -20.45 -16.88 -47.10
CA ARG A 67 -21.30 -15.73 -47.43
C ARG A 67 -20.93 -14.49 -46.62
N ARG A 68 -20.52 -14.66 -45.35
CA ARG A 68 -20.07 -13.54 -44.49
C ARG A 68 -18.74 -12.95 -44.94
N ASN A 69 -17.82 -13.75 -45.40
CA ASN A 69 -16.51 -13.38 -45.98
C ASN A 69 -15.70 -12.37 -45.13
N ASP A 70 -15.79 -12.44 -43.81
CA ASP A 70 -15.00 -11.64 -42.90
C ASP A 70 -13.75 -12.39 -42.38
N ARG A 71 -12.80 -11.65 -41.75
CA ARG A 71 -11.54 -12.25 -41.31
C ARG A 71 -11.72 -13.38 -40.29
N SER A 72 -12.70 -13.28 -39.40
CA SER A 72 -12.99 -14.30 -38.39
C SER A 72 -13.60 -15.55 -39.05
N ALA A 73 -14.56 -15.36 -39.96
CA ALA A 73 -15.13 -16.41 -40.74
C ALA A 73 -14.06 -17.19 -41.54
N LEU A 74 -13.12 -16.47 -42.18
CA LEU A 74 -12.02 -17.10 -42.93
C LEU A 74 -11.10 -17.94 -42.05
N GLN A 75 -10.88 -17.55 -40.77
CA GLN A 75 -10.08 -18.35 -39.84
C GLN A 75 -10.81 -19.65 -39.48
N VAL A 76 -12.09 -19.58 -39.11
CA VAL A 76 -12.91 -20.76 -38.81
C VAL A 76 -13.06 -21.69 -40.03
N LEU A 77 -13.27 -21.13 -41.22
CA LEU A 77 -13.31 -21.89 -42.49
C LEU A 77 -12.01 -22.68 -42.73
N ARG A 78 -10.84 -22.09 -42.44
CA ARG A 78 -9.56 -22.82 -42.54
C ARG A 78 -9.53 -24.03 -41.61
N MET A 79 -10.00 -23.86 -40.35
CA MET A 79 -10.06 -24.95 -39.37
C MET A 79 -11.01 -26.07 -39.85
N ILE A 80 -12.20 -25.71 -40.39
CA ILE A 80 -13.14 -26.68 -40.92
C ILE A 80 -12.53 -27.45 -42.13
N ARG A 81 -11.92 -26.74 -43.08
CA ARG A 81 -11.34 -27.33 -44.30
C ARG A 81 -10.08 -28.16 -44.03
N ALA A 82 -9.32 -27.83 -43.03
CA ALA A 82 -8.13 -28.60 -42.63
C ALA A 82 -8.46 -29.89 -41.88
N GLY A 83 -9.74 -30.10 -41.50
CA GLY A 83 -10.11 -31.14 -40.57
C GLY A 83 -9.62 -30.77 -39.15
N ALA A 84 -10.53 -30.41 -38.26
CA ALA A 84 -10.18 -29.95 -36.91
C ALA A 84 -9.30 -30.98 -36.19
N ARG A 85 -8.14 -30.57 -35.74
CA ARG A 85 -7.30 -31.41 -34.87
C ARG A 85 -7.96 -31.56 -33.51
N PRO A 86 -7.62 -32.61 -32.73
CA PRO A 86 -8.20 -32.81 -31.37
C PRO A 86 -8.08 -31.60 -30.46
N GLU A 87 -6.94 -30.86 -30.54
CA GLU A 87 -6.71 -29.65 -29.80
C GLU A 87 -7.54 -28.43 -30.24
N GLU A 88 -8.01 -28.43 -31.49
CA GLU A 88 -8.82 -27.36 -32.09
C GLU A 88 -10.33 -27.64 -31.97
N SER A 89 -10.72 -28.87 -31.61
CA SER A 89 -12.11 -29.34 -31.59
C SER A 89 -13.02 -28.50 -30.71
N VAL A 90 -12.57 -28.17 -29.51
CA VAL A 90 -13.31 -27.29 -28.58
C VAL A 90 -13.46 -25.89 -29.16
N GLY A 91 -12.38 -25.33 -29.71
CA GLY A 91 -12.41 -24.00 -30.31
C GLY A 91 -13.37 -23.91 -31.50
N LEU A 92 -13.45 -24.94 -32.33
CA LEU A 92 -14.37 -24.98 -33.48
C LEU A 92 -15.84 -25.12 -33.05
N VAL A 93 -16.12 -25.99 -32.06
CA VAL A 93 -17.46 -26.11 -31.49
C VAL A 93 -17.89 -24.79 -30.85
N MET A 94 -17.00 -24.15 -30.08
CA MET A 94 -17.28 -22.85 -29.48
C MET A 94 -17.49 -21.75 -30.53
N ALA A 95 -16.75 -21.78 -31.63
CA ALA A 95 -16.95 -20.82 -32.71
C ALA A 95 -18.33 -20.98 -33.39
N LEU A 96 -18.83 -22.21 -33.51
CA LEU A 96 -20.17 -22.49 -33.99
C LEU A 96 -21.25 -22.07 -33.01
N GLU A 97 -21.12 -22.47 -31.71
CA GLU A 97 -22.09 -22.15 -30.66
C GLU A 97 -22.20 -20.64 -30.39
N ASN A 98 -21.09 -19.91 -30.50
CA ASN A 98 -21.06 -18.45 -30.28
C ASN A 98 -21.48 -17.64 -31.54
N ASP A 99 -21.78 -18.28 -32.65
CA ASP A 99 -22.34 -17.59 -33.80
C ASP A 99 -23.87 -17.54 -33.67
N HIS A 100 -24.36 -16.52 -33.00
CA HIS A 100 -25.78 -16.41 -32.63
C HIS A 100 -26.71 -16.37 -33.83
N GLU A 101 -26.29 -15.79 -34.97
CA GLU A 101 -27.09 -15.75 -36.17
C GLU A 101 -27.26 -17.15 -36.74
N PHE A 102 -26.15 -17.90 -36.90
CA PHE A 102 -26.21 -19.28 -37.36
C PHE A 102 -26.99 -20.17 -36.38
N MET A 103 -26.78 -20.02 -35.07
CA MET A 103 -27.47 -20.81 -34.05
C MET A 103 -28.96 -20.50 -33.97
N ARG A 104 -29.38 -19.27 -34.22
CA ARG A 104 -30.78 -18.91 -34.35
C ARG A 104 -31.39 -19.61 -35.57
N ASP A 105 -30.78 -19.48 -36.72
CA ASP A 105 -31.24 -20.11 -37.97
C ASP A 105 -31.28 -21.63 -37.85
N LEU A 106 -30.35 -22.22 -37.08
CA LEU A 106 -30.32 -23.66 -36.78
C LEU A 106 -31.52 -24.08 -35.92
N ARG A 107 -31.85 -23.31 -34.88
CA ARG A 107 -32.99 -23.56 -33.98
C ARG A 107 -34.33 -23.34 -34.65
N GLU A 108 -34.44 -22.37 -35.56
CA GLU A 108 -35.64 -22.07 -36.31
C GLU A 108 -35.87 -23.05 -37.47
N GLY A 109 -34.92 -23.98 -37.69
CA GLY A 109 -35.02 -24.99 -38.77
C GLY A 109 -34.66 -24.46 -40.18
N ALA A 110 -34.06 -23.26 -40.24
CA ALA A 110 -33.61 -22.70 -41.52
C ALA A 110 -32.34 -23.38 -42.07
N VAL A 111 -31.52 -23.95 -41.17
CA VAL A 111 -30.28 -24.66 -41.53
C VAL A 111 -30.51 -26.15 -41.76
N VAL A 112 -31.30 -26.81 -40.91
CA VAL A 112 -31.69 -28.22 -41.03
C VAL A 112 -33.22 -28.28 -40.97
N ALA A 113 -33.84 -28.32 -42.16
CA ALA A 113 -35.31 -28.33 -42.26
C ALA A 113 -35.89 -29.66 -41.79
N SER A 114 -37.15 -29.67 -41.34
CA SER A 114 -37.87 -30.90 -40.94
C SER A 114 -38.03 -31.89 -42.07
N THR A 115 -37.89 -31.46 -43.33
CA THR A 115 -37.91 -32.30 -44.55
C THR A 115 -36.54 -32.88 -44.91
N ASP A 116 -35.47 -32.47 -44.21
CA ASP A 116 -34.12 -33.00 -44.44
C ASP A 116 -34.04 -34.47 -43.98
N PRO A 117 -33.52 -35.39 -44.82
CA PRO A 117 -33.35 -36.78 -44.43
C PRO A 117 -32.55 -36.98 -43.14
N ALA A 118 -31.65 -36.07 -42.81
CA ALA A 118 -30.82 -36.12 -41.61
C ALA A 118 -31.53 -35.53 -40.36
N TYR A 119 -32.73 -34.92 -40.49
CA TYR A 119 -33.38 -34.15 -39.45
C TYR A 119 -33.64 -34.96 -38.17
N ALA A 120 -34.15 -36.19 -38.28
CA ALA A 120 -34.45 -36.99 -37.10
C ALA A 120 -33.21 -37.32 -36.28
N THR A 121 -32.15 -37.76 -36.95
CA THR A 121 -30.84 -38.05 -36.32
C THR A 121 -30.20 -36.81 -35.74
N TRP A 122 -30.20 -35.72 -36.53
CA TRP A 122 -29.70 -34.44 -36.10
C TRP A 122 -30.39 -33.93 -34.83
N ARG A 123 -31.72 -33.97 -34.79
CA ARG A 123 -32.53 -33.50 -33.65
C ARG A 123 -32.22 -34.27 -32.35
N GLU A 124 -32.10 -35.57 -32.44
CA GLU A 124 -31.77 -36.43 -31.29
C GLU A 124 -30.34 -36.13 -30.79
N GLN A 125 -29.38 -36.13 -31.68
CA GLN A 125 -27.97 -35.90 -31.33
C GLN A 125 -27.72 -34.46 -30.85
N ARG A 126 -28.41 -33.49 -31.46
CA ARG A 126 -28.36 -32.10 -31.00
C ARG A 126 -28.90 -31.93 -29.60
N ALA A 127 -30.03 -32.57 -29.25
CA ALA A 127 -30.56 -32.53 -27.91
C ALA A 127 -29.61 -33.16 -26.86
N GLN A 128 -28.88 -34.22 -27.24
CA GLN A 128 -27.86 -34.81 -26.34
C GLN A 128 -26.64 -33.89 -26.20
N PHE A 129 -26.21 -33.23 -27.26
CA PHE A 129 -25.13 -32.25 -27.23
C PHE A 129 -25.51 -31.03 -26.38
N ASP A 130 -26.71 -30.48 -26.58
CA ASP A 130 -27.22 -29.35 -25.78
C ASP A 130 -27.29 -29.69 -24.29
N ALA A 131 -27.66 -30.94 -23.97
CA ALA A 131 -27.65 -31.42 -22.58
C ALA A 131 -26.22 -31.50 -21.98
N LEU A 132 -25.19 -31.73 -22.80
CA LEU A 132 -23.79 -31.70 -22.35
C LEU A 132 -23.30 -30.28 -22.17
N ILE A 133 -23.58 -29.37 -23.08
CA ILE A 133 -23.25 -27.94 -22.99
C ILE A 133 -23.96 -27.31 -21.78
N GLY A 134 -25.24 -27.60 -21.55
CA GLY A 134 -26.00 -27.08 -20.41
C GLY A 134 -25.47 -27.49 -19.04
N ARG A 135 -24.51 -28.44 -18.96
CA ARG A 135 -23.78 -28.81 -17.74
C ARG A 135 -22.55 -27.95 -17.47
N VAL A 136 -22.11 -27.16 -18.47
CA VAL A 136 -20.99 -26.22 -18.30
C VAL A 136 -21.43 -25.10 -17.38
N PHE A 137 -20.67 -24.85 -16.31
CA PHE A 137 -21.06 -23.88 -15.30
C PHE A 137 -21.19 -22.47 -15.89
N THR A 138 -20.24 -22.06 -16.73
CA THR A 138 -20.28 -20.76 -17.41
C THR A 138 -21.54 -20.60 -18.24
N GLU A 139 -21.91 -21.57 -19.10
CA GLU A 139 -23.10 -21.49 -19.97
C GLU A 139 -24.39 -21.40 -19.15
N ARG A 140 -24.42 -22.10 -18.03
CA ARG A 140 -25.61 -22.10 -17.15
C ARG A 140 -25.87 -20.73 -16.52
N PHE A 141 -24.82 -19.96 -16.20
CA PHE A 141 -24.91 -18.73 -15.40
C PHE A 141 -24.51 -17.47 -16.19
N ALA A 142 -24.02 -17.57 -17.43
CA ALA A 142 -23.81 -16.46 -18.33
C ALA A 142 -25.12 -15.72 -18.63
N LEU A 143 -25.05 -14.44 -18.90
CA LEU A 143 -26.19 -13.66 -19.33
C LEU A 143 -26.40 -13.83 -20.83
N GLU A 144 -27.46 -14.51 -21.20
CA GLU A 144 -27.84 -14.77 -22.60
C GLU A 144 -29.22 -14.21 -22.91
N PRO A 145 -29.45 -13.67 -24.12
CA PRO A 145 -30.74 -13.10 -24.54
C PRO A 145 -31.90 -14.11 -24.48
N ASP A 146 -31.65 -15.36 -24.86
CA ASP A 146 -32.66 -16.42 -24.97
C ASP A 146 -32.85 -17.25 -23.67
N ALA A 147 -32.44 -16.72 -22.53
CA ALA A 147 -32.54 -17.45 -21.27
C ALA A 147 -33.99 -17.83 -20.91
N ALA A 148 -34.20 -19.09 -20.55
CA ALA A 148 -35.50 -19.69 -20.25
C ALA A 148 -36.20 -19.01 -19.06
N GLY A 149 -37.10 -18.08 -19.35
CA GLY A 149 -38.03 -17.45 -18.44
C GLY A 149 -37.48 -16.31 -17.57
N PRO A 150 -38.37 -15.42 -17.04
CA PRO A 150 -37.98 -14.18 -16.37
C PRO A 150 -37.14 -14.37 -15.10
N ALA A 151 -37.39 -15.43 -14.33
CA ALA A 151 -36.66 -15.70 -13.07
C ALA A 151 -35.20 -16.07 -13.31
N TRP A 152 -34.91 -16.87 -14.33
CA TRP A 152 -33.54 -17.22 -14.73
C TRP A 152 -32.81 -16.03 -15.32
N GLY A 153 -33.48 -15.20 -16.13
CA GLY A 153 -32.92 -13.95 -16.65
C GLY A 153 -32.51 -13.01 -15.53
N ALA A 154 -33.36 -12.84 -14.51
CA ALA A 154 -33.03 -12.02 -13.34
C ALA A 154 -31.81 -12.57 -12.54
N LEU A 155 -31.72 -13.88 -12.35
CA LEU A 155 -30.57 -14.50 -11.69
C LEU A 155 -29.29 -14.31 -12.50
N ARG A 156 -29.36 -14.47 -13.83
CA ARG A 156 -28.21 -14.32 -14.73
C ARG A 156 -27.71 -12.87 -14.78
N LEU A 157 -28.56 -11.86 -14.60
CA LEU A 157 -28.16 -10.46 -14.41
C LEU A 157 -27.26 -10.25 -13.18
N LEU A 158 -27.36 -11.13 -12.21
CA LEU A 158 -26.48 -11.10 -11.02
C LEU A 158 -25.23 -11.98 -11.23
N THR A 159 -25.39 -13.19 -11.76
CA THR A 159 -24.33 -14.21 -11.76
C THR A 159 -23.25 -13.98 -12.80
N TYR A 160 -23.60 -13.45 -13.97
CA TYR A 160 -22.64 -13.18 -15.04
C TYR A 160 -21.45 -12.32 -14.61
N GLN A 161 -21.68 -11.43 -13.63
CA GLN A 161 -20.69 -10.51 -13.09
C GLN A 161 -19.50 -11.21 -12.41
N PHE A 162 -19.65 -12.48 -12.07
CA PHE A 162 -18.64 -13.28 -11.37
C PHE A 162 -17.95 -14.31 -12.27
N LEU A 163 -18.40 -14.47 -13.51
CA LEU A 163 -17.87 -15.42 -14.46
C LEU A 163 -16.73 -14.80 -15.27
N HIS A 164 -15.75 -15.60 -15.68
CA HIS A 164 -14.63 -15.14 -16.50
C HIS A 164 -14.25 -16.17 -17.56
N GLY A 165 -14.01 -15.70 -18.79
CA GLY A 165 -13.70 -16.57 -19.92
C GLY A 165 -12.29 -17.17 -19.88
N ASN A 166 -11.34 -16.49 -19.25
CA ASN A 166 -9.95 -16.97 -19.09
C ASN A 166 -9.22 -16.24 -17.96
N ALA A 167 -8.04 -16.75 -17.60
CA ALA A 167 -7.24 -16.22 -16.51
C ALA A 167 -6.79 -14.76 -16.72
N ALA A 168 -6.49 -14.35 -17.95
CA ALA A 168 -6.10 -12.97 -18.23
C ALA A 168 -7.26 -12.00 -18.03
N HIS A 169 -8.49 -12.39 -18.46
CA HIS A 169 -9.72 -11.63 -18.24
C HIS A 169 -10.02 -11.49 -16.74
N TRP A 170 -9.95 -12.60 -15.99
CA TRP A 170 -10.11 -12.58 -14.54
C TRP A 170 -9.07 -11.67 -13.86
N LEU A 171 -7.79 -11.85 -14.15
CA LEU A 171 -6.70 -11.09 -13.53
C LEU A 171 -6.82 -9.59 -13.82
N GLY A 172 -7.12 -9.23 -15.09
CA GLY A 172 -7.34 -7.84 -15.48
C GLY A 172 -8.45 -7.17 -14.69
N ASN A 173 -9.61 -7.85 -14.58
CA ASN A 173 -10.73 -7.37 -13.77
C ASN A 173 -10.35 -7.21 -12.28
N MET A 174 -9.66 -8.18 -11.69
CA MET A 174 -9.28 -8.13 -10.28
C MET A 174 -8.27 -7.02 -9.99
N ILE A 175 -7.32 -6.77 -10.88
CA ILE A 175 -6.37 -5.66 -10.76
C ILE A 175 -7.12 -4.31 -10.78
N ILE A 176 -8.01 -4.09 -11.74
CA ILE A 176 -8.75 -2.83 -11.83
C ILE A 176 -9.67 -2.65 -10.61
N LEU A 177 -10.36 -3.71 -10.18
CA LEU A 177 -11.20 -3.69 -8.99
C LEU A 177 -10.39 -3.37 -7.72
N LEU A 178 -9.21 -3.97 -7.56
CA LEU A 178 -8.32 -3.71 -6.43
C LEU A 178 -7.82 -2.26 -6.40
N LEU A 179 -7.65 -1.62 -7.54
CA LEU A 179 -7.18 -0.24 -7.63
C LEU A 179 -8.31 0.78 -7.47
N ALA A 180 -9.44 0.62 -8.18
CA ALA A 180 -10.55 1.57 -8.17
C ALA A 180 -11.55 1.34 -7.03
N GLY A 181 -11.82 0.08 -6.68
CA GLY A 181 -12.81 -0.31 -5.67
C GLY A 181 -12.60 0.35 -4.31
N PRO A 182 -11.38 0.34 -3.75
CA PRO A 182 -11.12 0.96 -2.44
C PRO A 182 -11.49 2.43 -2.35
N PHE A 183 -11.27 3.20 -3.42
CA PHE A 183 -11.68 4.61 -3.48
C PHE A 183 -13.21 4.77 -3.39
N ALA A 184 -13.95 4.02 -4.19
CA ALA A 184 -15.40 4.06 -4.19
C ALA A 184 -15.96 3.56 -2.84
N GLU A 185 -15.41 2.47 -2.30
CA GLU A 185 -15.80 1.91 -1.00
C GLU A 185 -15.53 2.90 0.15
N ALA A 186 -14.37 3.56 0.17
CA ALA A 186 -14.02 4.54 1.18
C ALA A 186 -14.98 5.74 1.16
N ALA A 187 -15.31 6.24 -0.02
CA ALA A 187 -16.19 7.38 -0.18
C ALA A 187 -17.66 7.05 0.17
N LEU A 188 -18.22 5.98 -0.38
CA LEU A 188 -19.62 5.59 -0.16
C LEU A 188 -19.83 4.90 1.20
N GLY A 189 -18.84 4.15 1.68
CA GLY A 189 -18.98 3.18 2.75
C GLY A 189 -19.41 1.80 2.19
N ARG A 190 -19.15 0.76 2.97
CA ARG A 190 -19.22 -0.66 2.56
C ARG A 190 -20.56 -1.05 1.93
N PHE A 191 -21.66 -0.79 2.63
CA PHE A 191 -22.99 -1.24 2.19
C PHE A 191 -23.44 -0.53 0.91
N ARG A 192 -23.30 0.81 0.84
CA ARG A 192 -23.67 1.58 -0.35
C ARG A 192 -22.81 1.23 -1.56
N PHE A 193 -21.52 0.99 -1.33
CA PHE A 193 -20.61 0.54 -2.38
C PHE A 193 -21.02 -0.81 -2.95
N LEU A 194 -21.34 -1.80 -2.09
CA LEU A 194 -21.81 -3.12 -2.55
C LEU A 194 -23.06 -2.99 -3.40
N LEU A 195 -24.06 -2.25 -2.92
CA LEU A 195 -25.29 -2.03 -3.67
C LEU A 195 -25.05 -1.35 -5.01
N ALA A 196 -24.19 -0.32 -5.03
CA ALA A 196 -23.87 0.43 -6.24
C ALA A 196 -23.06 -0.44 -7.22
N PHE A 197 -22.13 -1.24 -6.74
CA PHE A 197 -21.32 -2.16 -7.56
C PHE A 197 -22.21 -3.19 -8.26
N ILE A 198 -23.02 -3.92 -7.51
CA ILE A 198 -23.93 -4.94 -8.04
C ILE A 198 -25.00 -4.28 -8.94
N GLY A 199 -25.58 -3.17 -8.51
CA GLY A 199 -26.58 -2.43 -9.28
C GLY A 199 -26.03 -1.92 -10.62
N SER A 200 -24.77 -1.46 -10.65
CA SER A 200 -24.11 -1.05 -11.89
C SER A 200 -23.95 -2.23 -12.84
N GLY A 201 -23.59 -3.41 -12.32
CA GLY A 201 -23.50 -4.62 -13.13
C GLY A 201 -24.85 -5.09 -13.67
N ILE A 202 -25.89 -5.07 -12.84
CA ILE A 202 -27.26 -5.42 -13.30
C ILE A 202 -27.69 -4.49 -14.44
N PHE A 203 -27.50 -3.18 -14.30
CA PHE A 203 -27.84 -2.22 -15.35
C PHE A 203 -26.96 -2.41 -16.59
N ALA A 204 -25.65 -2.68 -16.43
CA ALA A 204 -24.74 -2.96 -17.52
C ALA A 204 -25.17 -4.19 -18.33
N GLY A 205 -25.56 -5.27 -17.67
CA GLY A 205 -26.10 -6.47 -18.30
C GLY A 205 -27.43 -6.20 -19.01
N ALA A 206 -28.34 -5.47 -18.35
CA ALA A 206 -29.62 -5.10 -18.95
C ALA A 206 -29.45 -4.24 -20.22
N LEU A 207 -28.54 -3.25 -20.20
CA LEU A 207 -28.26 -2.42 -21.35
C LEU A 207 -27.61 -3.26 -22.48
N HIS A 208 -26.70 -4.18 -22.14
CA HIS A 208 -26.11 -5.09 -23.11
C HIS A 208 -27.17 -5.91 -23.82
N MET A 209 -28.10 -6.51 -23.08
CA MET A 209 -29.21 -7.30 -23.63
C MET A 209 -30.15 -6.52 -24.57
N LEU A 210 -30.23 -5.20 -24.42
CA LEU A 210 -31.06 -4.34 -25.30
C LEU A 210 -30.40 -4.05 -26.65
N VAL A 211 -29.06 -4.17 -26.73
CA VAL A 211 -28.31 -3.73 -27.92
C VAL A 211 -27.42 -4.82 -28.52
N SER A 212 -27.39 -6.00 -27.93
CA SER A 212 -26.55 -7.13 -28.37
C SER A 212 -27.22 -8.46 -28.08
N ASP A 213 -27.13 -9.37 -29.07
CA ASP A 213 -27.58 -10.76 -28.91
C ASP A 213 -26.47 -11.68 -28.37
N GLN A 214 -25.32 -11.13 -28.02
CA GLN A 214 -24.18 -11.94 -27.53
C GLN A 214 -24.30 -12.23 -26.04
N ALA A 215 -23.85 -13.44 -25.65
CA ALA A 215 -23.72 -13.79 -24.24
C ALA A 215 -22.71 -12.89 -23.52
N LEU A 216 -23.01 -12.52 -22.29
CA LEU A 216 -22.16 -11.66 -21.47
C LEU A 216 -21.66 -12.39 -20.22
N ILE A 217 -20.34 -12.29 -19.98
CA ILE A 217 -19.67 -12.72 -18.75
C ILE A 217 -18.61 -11.70 -18.32
N GLY A 218 -18.42 -11.53 -17.03
CA GLY A 218 -17.34 -10.71 -16.47
C GLY A 218 -17.80 -9.59 -15.56
N ALA A 219 -16.95 -9.25 -14.60
CA ALA A 219 -17.18 -8.17 -13.64
C ALA A 219 -17.02 -6.76 -14.24
N SER A 220 -16.58 -6.64 -15.49
CA SER A 220 -16.11 -5.37 -16.06
C SER A 220 -17.18 -4.29 -16.11
N GLY A 221 -18.48 -4.63 -16.30
CA GLY A 221 -19.58 -3.68 -16.21
C GLY A 221 -19.71 -3.05 -14.82
N SER A 222 -19.66 -3.88 -13.76
CA SER A 222 -19.65 -3.40 -12.37
C SER A 222 -18.40 -2.60 -12.03
N ILE A 223 -17.25 -3.00 -12.56
CA ILE A 223 -15.96 -2.30 -12.39
C ILE A 223 -15.99 -0.93 -13.08
N SER A 224 -16.54 -0.84 -14.30
CA SER A 224 -16.79 0.44 -14.97
C SER A 224 -17.68 1.34 -14.13
N GLY A 225 -18.68 0.76 -13.46
CA GLY A 225 -19.49 1.46 -12.47
C GLY A 225 -18.65 1.99 -11.29
N ALA A 226 -17.79 1.16 -10.70
CA ALA A 226 -16.92 1.59 -9.61
C ALA A 226 -15.95 2.71 -10.05
N MET A 227 -15.43 2.66 -11.26
CA MET A 227 -14.62 3.73 -11.84
C MET A 227 -15.40 5.04 -11.98
N ALA A 228 -16.64 4.98 -12.50
CA ALA A 228 -17.52 6.15 -12.58
C ALA A 228 -17.87 6.72 -11.20
N MET A 229 -18.09 5.86 -10.19
CA MET A 229 -18.27 6.29 -8.80
C MET A 229 -17.09 7.13 -8.31
N VAL A 230 -15.85 6.71 -8.58
CA VAL A 230 -14.67 7.51 -8.21
C VAL A 230 -14.71 8.88 -8.87
N ALA A 231 -14.99 8.95 -10.18
CA ALA A 231 -15.04 10.21 -10.90
C ALA A 231 -16.08 11.18 -10.32
N VAL A 232 -17.29 10.68 -10.00
CA VAL A 232 -18.38 11.50 -9.46
C VAL A 232 -18.16 11.91 -8.00
N LEU A 233 -17.74 10.98 -7.14
CA LEU A 233 -17.60 11.22 -5.70
C LEU A 233 -16.41 12.14 -5.37
N TYR A 234 -15.32 12.02 -6.11
CA TYR A 234 -14.13 12.85 -5.91
C TYR A 234 -14.17 14.15 -6.74
N GLY A 235 -14.93 14.18 -7.84
CA GLY A 235 -15.21 15.39 -8.62
C GLY A 235 -13.93 16.09 -9.11
N THR A 236 -13.79 17.37 -8.78
CA THR A 236 -12.62 18.19 -9.16
C THR A 236 -11.39 17.95 -8.28
N ARG A 237 -11.51 17.14 -7.23
CA ARG A 237 -10.39 16.80 -6.36
C ARG A 237 -9.37 15.95 -7.11
N LYS A 238 -8.08 16.25 -6.90
CA LYS A 238 -7.00 15.51 -7.54
C LYS A 238 -6.78 14.18 -6.83
N VAL A 239 -6.92 13.08 -7.58
CA VAL A 239 -6.61 11.71 -7.13
C VAL A 239 -5.32 11.23 -7.75
N PRO A 240 -4.54 10.36 -7.06
CA PRO A 240 -3.39 9.74 -7.66
C PRO A 240 -3.83 8.71 -8.69
N VAL A 241 -3.26 8.78 -9.87
CA VAL A 241 -3.58 7.93 -11.00
C VAL A 241 -2.29 7.32 -11.53
N PHE A 242 -2.29 6.00 -11.68
CA PHE A 242 -1.30 5.30 -12.48
C PHE A 242 -1.76 5.34 -13.94
N TYR A 243 -0.84 5.73 -14.83
CA TYR A 243 -1.09 5.65 -16.26
C TYR A 243 -0.01 4.85 -16.96
N TRP A 244 -0.46 4.06 -17.92
CA TRP A 244 0.40 3.29 -18.80
C TRP A 244 0.00 3.56 -20.24
N LEU A 245 0.92 4.20 -20.96
CA LEU A 245 0.75 4.58 -22.36
C LEU A 245 1.88 3.94 -23.18
N PHE A 246 1.59 2.84 -23.88
CA PHE A 246 2.57 2.05 -24.62
C PHE A 246 3.75 1.59 -23.74
N VAL A 247 4.91 2.24 -23.90
CA VAL A 247 6.13 1.96 -23.11
C VAL A 247 6.31 2.90 -21.90
N TYR A 248 5.52 3.97 -21.84
CA TYR A 248 5.59 4.95 -20.75
C TYR A 248 4.58 4.61 -19.65
N PHE A 249 5.07 4.47 -18.44
CA PHE A 249 4.23 4.33 -17.25
C PHE A 249 4.73 5.28 -16.17
N ASN A 250 3.80 5.94 -15.49
CA ASN A 250 4.12 6.86 -14.40
C ASN A 250 2.85 7.11 -13.56
N THR A 251 2.98 7.95 -12.56
CA THR A 251 1.87 8.39 -11.72
C THR A 251 1.66 9.89 -11.88
N ALA A 252 0.40 10.31 -11.84
CA ALA A 252 0.03 11.72 -11.89
C ALA A 252 -1.11 11.99 -10.90
N ARG A 253 -1.34 13.26 -10.58
CA ARG A 253 -2.50 13.70 -9.83
C ARG A 253 -3.40 14.52 -10.74
N ILE A 254 -4.54 13.95 -11.09
CA ILE A 254 -5.51 14.60 -11.97
C ILE A 254 -6.87 14.72 -11.28
N PRO A 255 -7.68 15.73 -11.63
CA PRO A 255 -9.05 15.80 -11.16
C PRO A 255 -9.82 14.52 -11.50
N ALA A 256 -10.44 13.89 -10.50
CA ALA A 256 -11.12 12.60 -10.69
C ALA A 256 -12.21 12.66 -11.77
N LEU A 257 -12.90 13.78 -11.89
CA LEU A 257 -13.95 13.99 -12.89
C LEU A 257 -13.44 13.83 -14.33
N LEU A 258 -12.16 14.12 -14.60
CA LEU A 258 -11.58 13.97 -15.95
C LEU A 258 -11.34 12.50 -16.32
N LEU A 259 -11.37 11.59 -15.35
CA LEU A 259 -11.20 10.17 -15.62
C LEU A 259 -12.37 9.60 -16.43
N LEU A 260 -13.61 10.03 -16.13
CA LEU A 260 -14.78 9.48 -16.80
C LEU A 260 -14.79 9.76 -18.31
N PRO A 261 -14.64 11.01 -18.81
CA PRO A 261 -14.55 11.23 -20.25
C PRO A 261 -13.30 10.58 -20.88
N ALA A 262 -12.20 10.47 -20.14
CA ALA A 262 -11.01 9.78 -20.64
C ALA A 262 -11.28 8.28 -20.86
N TRP A 263 -11.94 7.61 -19.92
CA TRP A 263 -12.32 6.20 -20.08
C TRP A 263 -13.33 5.99 -21.21
N LEU A 264 -14.37 6.83 -21.28
CA LEU A 264 -15.33 6.77 -22.38
C LEU A 264 -14.66 6.96 -23.75
N LEU A 265 -13.71 7.89 -23.85
CA LEU A 265 -12.94 8.08 -25.07
C LEU A 265 -12.11 6.83 -25.43
N ILE A 266 -11.47 6.21 -24.44
CA ILE A 266 -10.71 4.97 -24.64
C ILE A 266 -11.63 3.86 -25.14
N GLU A 267 -12.82 3.69 -24.58
CA GLU A 267 -13.82 2.70 -25.03
C GLU A 267 -14.24 2.95 -26.49
N VAL A 268 -14.55 4.20 -26.84
CA VAL A 268 -14.93 4.56 -28.21
C VAL A 268 -13.78 4.27 -29.20
N ILE A 269 -12.54 4.64 -28.84
CA ILE A 269 -11.36 4.36 -29.68
C ILE A 269 -11.19 2.84 -29.88
N GLN A 270 -11.33 2.04 -28.82
CA GLN A 270 -11.18 0.59 -28.89
C GLN A 270 -12.32 -0.04 -29.72
N TRP A 271 -13.55 0.44 -29.54
CA TRP A 271 -14.68 -0.03 -30.31
C TRP A 271 -14.49 0.23 -31.80
N VAL A 272 -14.08 1.44 -32.20
CA VAL A 272 -13.81 1.80 -33.61
C VAL A 272 -12.62 1.02 -34.17
N ALA A 273 -11.54 0.86 -33.36
CA ALA A 273 -10.35 0.14 -33.81
C ALA A 273 -10.54 -1.39 -33.90
N SER A 274 -11.45 -1.95 -33.08
CA SER A 274 -11.69 -3.39 -33.00
C SER A 274 -13.18 -3.71 -32.83
N PRO A 275 -14.02 -3.49 -33.85
CA PRO A 275 -15.49 -3.65 -33.74
C PRO A 275 -15.93 -5.09 -33.40
N LYS A 276 -15.07 -6.07 -33.69
CA LYS A 276 -15.29 -7.50 -33.44
C LYS A 276 -14.54 -8.02 -32.21
N SER A 277 -14.16 -7.10 -31.31
CA SER A 277 -13.56 -7.48 -30.03
C SER A 277 -14.57 -8.28 -29.18
N PRO A 278 -14.12 -9.29 -28.41
CA PRO A 278 -14.97 -9.99 -27.46
C PRO A 278 -15.34 -9.11 -26.23
N VAL A 279 -14.88 -7.87 -26.20
CA VAL A 279 -15.20 -6.90 -25.15
C VAL A 279 -16.56 -6.29 -25.39
N SER A 280 -17.45 -6.36 -24.39
CA SER A 280 -18.77 -5.73 -24.47
C SER A 280 -18.70 -4.24 -24.09
N TYR A 281 -18.51 -3.38 -25.08
CA TYR A 281 -18.49 -1.93 -24.87
C TYR A 281 -19.84 -1.38 -24.38
N SER A 282 -20.95 -2.00 -24.75
CA SER A 282 -22.29 -1.64 -24.26
C SER A 282 -22.46 -1.91 -22.76
N ALA A 283 -21.92 -3.02 -22.28
CA ALA A 283 -21.91 -3.31 -20.85
C ALA A 283 -21.03 -2.33 -20.06
N HIS A 284 -19.85 -1.96 -20.58
CA HIS A 284 -18.99 -0.96 -19.94
C HIS A 284 -19.69 0.41 -19.89
N LEU A 285 -20.30 0.84 -20.99
CA LEU A 285 -21.07 2.11 -21.04
C LEU A 285 -22.22 2.10 -20.03
N GLY A 286 -22.98 0.99 -19.97
CA GLY A 286 -24.04 0.80 -18.97
C GLY A 286 -23.52 0.90 -17.55
N GLY A 287 -22.37 0.28 -17.28
CA GLY A 287 -21.68 0.37 -16.00
C GLY A 287 -21.31 1.80 -15.63
N PHE A 288 -20.67 2.54 -16.53
CA PHE A 288 -20.30 3.95 -16.31
C PHE A 288 -21.54 4.82 -16.01
N ILE A 289 -22.62 4.67 -16.78
CA ILE A 289 -23.86 5.43 -16.57
C ILE A 289 -24.46 5.10 -15.20
N ALA A 290 -24.69 3.82 -14.91
CA ALA A 290 -25.29 3.40 -13.66
C ALA A 290 -24.42 3.77 -12.45
N GLY A 291 -23.10 3.57 -12.55
CA GLY A 291 -22.17 3.94 -11.49
C GLY A 291 -22.16 5.43 -11.18
N ALA A 292 -22.21 6.27 -12.21
CA ALA A 292 -22.29 7.71 -12.03
C ALA A 292 -23.60 8.14 -11.35
N VAL A 293 -24.74 7.60 -11.81
CA VAL A 293 -26.06 7.88 -11.22
C VAL A 293 -26.14 7.39 -9.78
N LEU A 294 -25.75 6.14 -9.52
CA LEU A 294 -25.78 5.56 -8.18
C LEU A 294 -24.84 6.28 -7.21
N ALA A 295 -23.66 6.71 -7.68
CA ALA A 295 -22.75 7.52 -6.88
C ALA A 295 -23.39 8.86 -6.48
N TRP A 296 -24.05 9.50 -7.42
CA TRP A 296 -24.76 10.76 -7.14
C TRP A 296 -25.93 10.59 -6.16
N LEU A 297 -26.74 9.54 -6.33
CA LEU A 297 -27.89 9.24 -5.47
C LEU A 297 -27.46 8.79 -4.06
N LEU A 298 -26.41 7.97 -3.96
CA LEU A 298 -25.99 7.34 -2.69
C LEU A 298 -24.87 8.12 -1.98
N ARG A 299 -24.43 9.27 -2.54
CA ARG A 299 -23.36 10.08 -1.93
C ARG A 299 -23.69 10.39 -0.46
N PRO A 300 -22.71 10.27 0.44
CA PRO A 300 -22.91 10.67 1.83
C PRO A 300 -23.09 12.18 1.92
N GLY A 301 -23.93 12.65 2.87
CA GLY A 301 -24.14 14.07 3.11
C GLY A 301 -22.94 14.84 3.68
N ASP A 302 -21.89 14.13 4.12
CA ASP A 302 -20.64 14.72 4.62
C ASP A 302 -19.67 14.97 3.46
N GLU A 303 -19.71 16.17 2.90
CA GLU A 303 -18.83 16.61 1.80
C GLU A 303 -17.33 16.59 2.19
N LYS A 304 -17.01 16.76 3.48
CA LYS A 304 -15.63 16.75 3.98
C LYS A 304 -15.07 15.34 4.10
N LYS A 305 -15.87 14.29 3.95
CA LYS A 305 -15.41 12.90 4.05
C LYS A 305 -14.34 12.58 3.01
N VAL A 306 -14.58 12.98 1.77
CA VAL A 306 -13.64 12.74 0.66
C VAL A 306 -12.34 13.52 0.87
N ASP A 307 -12.41 14.75 1.38
CA ASP A 307 -11.22 15.54 1.69
C ASP A 307 -10.38 14.88 2.78
N ARG A 308 -11.02 14.38 3.85
CA ARG A 308 -10.32 13.60 4.89
C ARG A 308 -9.63 12.35 4.34
N ILE A 309 -10.31 11.61 3.46
CA ILE A 309 -9.71 10.42 2.82
C ILE A 309 -8.45 10.82 2.04
N LEU A 310 -8.50 11.88 1.26
CA LEU A 310 -7.35 12.37 0.49
C LEU A 310 -6.25 12.92 1.40
N ASP A 311 -6.59 13.62 2.48
CA ASP A 311 -5.62 14.11 3.45
C ASP A 311 -4.86 12.97 4.14
N GLU A 312 -5.57 11.90 4.54
CA GLU A 312 -4.96 10.69 5.08
C GLU A 312 -4.05 9.98 4.06
N GLN A 313 -4.46 9.90 2.78
CA GLN A 313 -3.67 9.31 1.71
C GLN A 313 -2.35 10.06 1.46
N PHE A 314 -2.36 11.38 1.60
CA PHE A 314 -1.22 12.23 1.30
C PHE A 314 -0.45 12.71 2.54
N ALA A 315 -0.84 12.28 3.74
CA ALA A 315 -0.21 12.72 4.98
C ALA A 315 1.30 12.48 5.01
N ASP A 316 1.76 11.28 4.59
CA ASP A 316 3.21 10.95 4.56
C ASP A 316 3.96 11.74 3.52
N GLU A 317 3.36 11.95 2.36
CA GLU A 317 4.00 12.73 1.29
C GLU A 317 4.11 14.19 1.68
N ARG A 318 3.06 14.77 2.29
CA ARG A 318 3.12 16.14 2.83
C ARG A 318 4.19 16.26 3.90
N LEU A 319 4.29 15.26 4.80
CA LEU A 319 5.32 15.21 5.83
C LEU A 319 6.72 15.09 5.22
N GLY A 320 6.90 14.20 4.24
CA GLY A 320 8.15 14.03 3.51
C GLY A 320 8.57 15.30 2.75
N ASN A 321 7.64 15.95 2.07
CA ASN A 321 7.87 17.20 1.37
C ASN A 321 8.24 18.33 2.36
N ARG A 322 7.54 18.43 3.50
CA ARG A 322 7.87 19.39 4.56
C ARG A 322 9.28 19.17 5.09
N LYS A 323 9.66 17.91 5.38
CA LYS A 323 11.02 17.57 5.82
C LYS A 323 12.07 17.95 4.80
N SER A 324 11.85 17.66 3.52
CA SER A 324 12.79 18.01 2.46
C SER A 324 12.93 19.52 2.29
N THR A 325 11.83 20.26 2.34
CA THR A 325 11.84 21.74 2.27
C THR A 325 12.57 22.33 3.48
N LEU A 326 12.27 21.89 4.69
CA LEU A 326 12.96 22.35 5.91
C LEU A 326 14.46 22.03 5.86
N LEU A 327 14.85 20.87 5.34
CA LEU A 327 16.26 20.51 5.18
C LEU A 327 16.96 21.42 4.16
N GLN A 328 16.34 21.70 3.03
CA GLN A 328 16.87 22.64 2.04
C GLN A 328 16.99 24.05 2.62
N GLU A 329 15.99 24.52 3.36
CA GLU A 329 16.04 25.83 4.03
C GLU A 329 17.16 25.89 5.08
N ALA A 330 17.31 24.82 5.88
CA ALA A 330 18.38 24.72 6.88
C ALA A 330 19.77 24.77 6.24
N GLN A 331 19.97 24.01 5.15
CA GLN A 331 21.23 23.97 4.42
C GLN A 331 21.54 25.30 3.71
N ALA A 332 20.53 25.92 3.09
CA ALA A 332 20.70 27.22 2.44
C ALA A 332 21.00 28.34 3.44
N ALA A 333 20.36 28.33 4.60
CA ALA A 333 20.66 29.28 5.67
C ALA A 333 22.06 29.05 6.26
N ALA A 334 22.46 27.80 6.47
CA ALA A 334 23.80 27.44 6.93
C ALA A 334 24.88 27.88 5.95
N ALA A 335 24.69 27.71 4.65
CA ALA A 335 25.61 28.15 3.60
C ALA A 335 25.79 29.69 3.56
N ARG A 336 24.75 30.43 3.97
CA ARG A 336 24.79 31.91 4.09
C ARG A 336 25.26 32.40 5.45
N LEU A 337 25.63 31.48 6.38
CA LEU A 337 25.98 31.77 7.76
C LEU A 337 24.84 32.46 8.54
N ASP A 338 23.59 32.31 8.11
CA ASP A 338 22.42 32.71 8.89
C ASP A 338 22.16 31.64 9.97
N THR A 339 22.99 31.73 11.02
CA THR A 339 23.03 30.73 12.09
C THR A 339 21.69 30.62 12.84
N ARG A 340 20.94 31.73 12.99
CA ARG A 340 19.64 31.73 13.67
C ARG A 340 18.60 30.98 12.87
N LYS A 341 18.49 31.25 11.55
CA LYS A 341 17.53 30.60 10.66
C LYS A 341 17.87 29.12 10.51
N ALA A 342 19.15 28.78 10.31
CA ALA A 342 19.60 27.40 10.19
C ALA A 342 19.34 26.60 11.48
N ALA A 343 19.69 27.15 12.65
CA ALA A 343 19.44 26.48 13.94
C ALA A 343 17.94 26.22 14.17
N ARG A 344 17.08 27.18 13.85
CA ARG A 344 15.63 27.01 13.96
C ARG A 344 15.13 25.87 13.06
N ALA A 345 15.53 25.83 11.81
CA ALA A 345 15.10 24.80 10.86
C ALA A 345 15.61 23.40 11.27
N TYR A 346 16.87 23.27 11.73
CA TYR A 346 17.38 21.99 12.26
C TYR A 346 16.69 21.58 13.56
N SER A 347 16.32 22.53 14.44
CA SER A 347 15.54 22.23 15.64
C SER A 347 14.16 21.68 15.31
N GLU A 348 13.48 22.23 14.28
CA GLU A 348 12.19 21.73 13.80
C GLU A 348 12.33 20.32 13.20
N LEU A 349 13.37 20.04 12.41
CA LEU A 349 13.67 18.70 11.89
C LEU A 349 13.88 17.67 13.02
N LEU A 350 14.53 18.08 14.11
CA LEU A 350 14.76 17.23 15.29
C LEU A 350 13.52 17.03 16.16
N GLN A 351 12.47 17.85 16.04
CA GLN A 351 11.19 17.56 16.68
C GLN A 351 10.49 16.36 16.04
N GLU A 352 10.68 16.17 14.73
CA GLU A 352 10.11 15.06 13.97
C GLU A 352 10.96 13.78 14.05
N ASP A 353 12.30 13.93 14.07
CA ASP A 353 13.26 12.83 14.22
C ASP A 353 14.34 13.18 15.26
N PRO A 354 14.03 12.98 16.56
CA PRO A 354 14.95 13.34 17.66
C PRO A 354 16.25 12.52 17.68
N THR A 355 16.32 11.43 16.91
CA THR A 355 17.47 10.52 16.89
C THR A 355 18.44 10.77 15.76
N ASN A 356 18.15 11.73 14.89
CA ASN A 356 18.96 12.02 13.70
C ASN A 356 20.28 12.71 14.07
N VAL A 357 21.36 11.94 14.02
CA VAL A 357 22.71 12.39 14.39
C VAL A 357 23.18 13.55 13.53
N LYS A 358 22.92 13.50 12.21
CA LYS A 358 23.35 14.53 11.27
C LYS A 358 22.66 15.87 11.55
N HIS A 359 21.35 15.84 11.76
CA HIS A 359 20.60 17.06 12.09
C HIS A 359 21.01 17.63 13.45
N ALA A 360 21.24 16.76 14.45
CA ALA A 360 21.69 17.20 15.77
C ALA A 360 23.09 17.83 15.73
N THR A 361 24.01 17.24 14.99
CA THR A 361 25.35 17.81 14.77
C THR A 361 25.27 19.16 14.08
N ALA A 362 24.47 19.27 12.99
CA ALA A 362 24.30 20.53 12.28
C ALA A 362 23.66 21.60 13.19
N TYR A 363 22.65 21.23 13.98
CA TYR A 363 22.01 22.11 14.93
C TYR A 363 23.02 22.64 15.96
N PHE A 364 23.82 21.76 16.56
CA PHE A 364 24.86 22.13 17.52
C PHE A 364 25.89 23.09 16.90
N ASN A 365 26.37 22.80 15.69
CA ASN A 365 27.34 23.64 15.00
C ASN A 365 26.78 25.06 14.71
N MET A 366 25.52 25.14 14.28
CA MET A 366 24.87 26.44 14.04
C MET A 366 24.63 27.21 15.34
N ALA A 367 24.25 26.53 16.43
CA ALA A 367 24.08 27.12 17.74
C ALA A 367 25.41 27.64 18.32
N LEU A 368 26.48 26.88 18.14
CA LEU A 368 27.84 27.27 18.55
C LEU A 368 28.31 28.53 17.83
N LEU A 369 28.16 28.57 16.51
CA LEU A 369 28.54 29.74 15.68
C LEU A 369 27.68 30.97 15.97
N GLY A 370 26.40 30.77 16.28
CA GLY A 370 25.44 31.84 16.56
C GLY A 370 25.62 32.50 17.92
N ARG A 371 26.46 31.96 18.80
CA ARG A 371 26.79 32.46 20.15
C ARG A 371 25.58 32.76 21.06
N ASN A 372 24.43 32.15 20.77
CA ASN A 372 23.24 32.26 21.60
C ASN A 372 23.26 31.15 22.64
N ARG A 373 23.34 31.54 23.93
CA ARG A 373 23.48 30.60 25.06
C ARG A 373 22.31 29.64 25.18
N GLU A 374 21.09 30.09 24.98
CA GLU A 374 19.88 29.27 25.10
C GLU A 374 19.82 28.24 23.99
N THR A 375 20.05 28.65 22.75
CA THR A 375 20.09 27.76 21.58
C THR A 375 21.21 26.73 21.70
N LEU A 376 22.38 27.14 22.18
CA LEU A 376 23.53 26.25 22.40
C LEU A 376 23.23 25.22 23.49
N LEU A 377 22.57 25.61 24.59
CA LEU A 377 22.14 24.70 25.62
C LEU A 377 21.13 23.66 25.07
N ASP A 378 20.09 24.10 24.36
CA ASP A 378 19.11 23.19 23.79
C ASP A 378 19.76 22.21 22.81
N ALA A 379 20.62 22.70 21.89
CA ALA A 379 21.33 21.86 20.94
C ALA A 379 22.24 20.83 21.62
N THR A 380 22.95 21.25 22.69
CA THR A 380 23.81 20.37 23.46
C THR A 380 23.02 19.27 24.18
N LEU A 381 21.90 19.62 24.79
CA LEU A 381 21.01 18.67 25.45
C LEU A 381 20.47 17.63 24.44
N ARG A 382 20.03 18.07 23.28
CA ARG A 382 19.54 17.14 22.25
C ARG A 382 20.61 16.15 21.81
N VAL A 383 21.84 16.59 21.58
CA VAL A 383 22.98 15.71 21.23
C VAL A 383 23.27 14.71 22.34
N LEU A 384 23.32 15.14 23.60
CA LEU A 384 23.61 14.26 24.74
C LEU A 384 22.55 13.18 24.98
N TRP A 385 21.29 13.46 24.60
CA TRP A 385 20.18 12.53 24.78
C TRP A 385 19.96 11.56 23.61
N ILE A 386 20.69 11.66 22.50
CA ILE A 386 20.62 10.69 21.40
C ILE A 386 21.08 9.31 21.88
N ARG A 387 20.21 8.30 21.68
CA ARG A 387 20.47 6.89 22.03
C ARG A 387 20.51 5.96 20.81
N ALA A 388 20.66 6.49 19.61
CA ALA A 388 20.70 5.68 18.39
C ALA A 388 21.95 4.77 18.36
N ARG A 389 21.81 3.59 17.74
CA ARG A 389 22.91 2.63 17.55
C ARG A 389 24.00 3.27 16.69
N GLY A 390 25.25 3.24 17.14
CA GLY A 390 26.37 3.89 16.42
C GLY A 390 26.53 5.39 16.67
N ALA A 391 25.51 6.09 17.17
CA ALA A 391 25.54 7.55 17.36
C ALA A 391 26.74 8.04 18.21
N ARG A 392 27.24 7.23 19.13
CA ARG A 392 28.37 7.62 20.00
C ARG A 392 29.64 7.88 19.22
N SER A 393 29.97 7.04 18.23
CA SER A 393 31.16 7.21 17.40
C SER A 393 31.02 8.41 16.45
N GLU A 394 29.84 8.61 15.87
CA GLU A 394 29.58 9.73 14.97
C GLU A 394 29.57 11.09 15.71
N LEU A 395 29.09 11.12 16.96
CA LEU A 395 29.03 12.31 17.80
C LEU A 395 30.33 12.62 18.55
N ARG A 396 31.35 11.78 18.45
CA ARG A 396 32.65 11.97 19.10
C ARG A 396 33.25 13.38 18.88
N PRO A 397 33.30 13.92 17.64
CA PRO A 397 33.82 15.27 17.43
C PRO A 397 33.00 16.34 18.15
N VAL A 398 31.68 16.15 18.21
CA VAL A 398 30.76 17.08 18.88
C VAL A 398 30.98 17.06 20.40
N TYR A 399 31.18 15.89 21.01
CA TYR A 399 31.50 15.76 22.43
C TYR A 399 32.81 16.46 22.79
N LEU A 400 33.81 16.41 21.91
CA LEU A 400 35.06 17.16 22.08
C LEU A 400 34.85 18.68 22.05
N GLN A 401 34.01 19.17 21.13
CA GLN A 401 33.66 20.60 21.10
C GLN A 401 32.88 21.02 22.35
N MET A 402 31.98 20.18 22.84
CA MET A 402 31.23 20.42 24.07
C MET A 402 32.11 20.50 25.32
N SER A 403 33.26 19.83 25.34
CA SER A 403 34.23 19.88 26.44
C SER A 403 35.04 21.18 26.50
N GLN A 404 34.81 22.12 25.60
CA GLN A 404 35.46 23.43 25.65
C GLN A 404 34.88 24.29 26.78
N PRO A 405 35.71 25.11 27.49
CA PRO A 405 35.28 25.84 28.70
C PRO A 405 34.03 26.70 28.51
N HIS A 406 33.91 27.37 27.36
CA HIS A 406 32.79 28.27 27.07
C HIS A 406 31.47 27.53 26.86
N VAL A 407 31.51 26.27 26.39
CA VAL A 407 30.32 25.41 26.26
C VAL A 407 29.97 24.79 27.63
N LEU A 408 30.98 24.29 28.36
CA LEU A 408 30.80 23.71 29.68
C LEU A 408 30.15 24.70 30.66
N ALA A 409 30.55 25.97 30.61
CA ALA A 409 29.98 27.01 31.46
C ALA A 409 28.48 27.24 31.22
N ALA A 410 27.94 26.83 30.06
CA ALA A 410 26.52 26.91 29.76
C ALA A 410 25.74 25.67 30.20
N LEU A 411 26.40 24.54 30.51
CA LEU A 411 25.77 23.28 30.83
C LEU A 411 25.47 23.11 32.31
N PRO A 412 24.30 22.61 32.70
CA PRO A 412 24.04 22.09 34.05
C PRO A 412 25.04 20.99 34.43
N VAL A 413 25.32 20.85 35.71
CA VAL A 413 26.31 19.89 36.22
C VAL A 413 25.98 18.44 35.83
N ASP A 414 24.71 18.06 35.90
CA ASP A 414 24.26 16.72 35.51
C ASP A 414 24.59 16.42 34.05
N GLU A 415 24.49 17.41 33.18
CA GLU A 415 24.80 17.26 31.75
C GLU A 415 26.33 17.30 31.50
N GLN A 416 27.09 18.01 32.32
CA GLN A 416 28.55 17.92 32.27
C GLN A 416 29.02 16.50 32.68
N LEU A 417 28.41 15.90 33.69
CA LEU A 417 28.67 14.51 34.10
C LEU A 417 28.25 13.52 32.99
N ARG A 418 27.11 13.77 32.33
CA ARG A 418 26.67 12.97 31.17
C ARG A 418 27.68 13.08 30.04
N LEU A 419 28.17 14.28 29.73
CA LEU A 419 29.21 14.50 28.73
C LEU A 419 30.51 13.76 29.11
N ALA A 420 30.95 13.83 30.36
CA ALA A 420 32.13 13.11 30.81
C ALA A 420 32.00 11.59 30.57
N ARG A 421 30.84 11.00 30.90
CA ARG A 421 30.55 9.57 30.60
C ARG A 421 30.58 9.27 29.09
N ARG A 422 30.07 10.17 28.26
CA ARG A 422 30.13 10.01 26.79
C ARG A 422 31.56 10.10 26.28
N LEU A 423 32.37 11.02 26.78
CA LEU A 423 33.79 11.16 26.46
C LEU A 423 34.59 9.90 26.83
N VAL A 424 34.37 9.37 28.05
CA VAL A 424 34.98 8.08 28.47
C VAL A 424 34.58 6.96 27.50
N ALA A 425 33.29 6.85 27.16
CA ALA A 425 32.78 5.82 26.28
C ALA A 425 33.30 5.93 24.83
N THR A 426 33.77 7.10 24.40
CA THR A 426 34.37 7.37 23.08
C THR A 426 35.90 7.42 23.09
N ARG A 427 36.53 7.06 24.19
CA ARG A 427 38.00 7.07 24.39
C ARG A 427 38.62 8.49 24.32
N GLU A 428 37.86 9.50 24.69
CA GLU A 428 38.33 10.89 24.80
C GLU A 428 38.68 11.23 26.25
N ASP A 429 39.58 10.43 26.83
CA ASP A 429 39.87 10.40 28.24
C ASP A 429 40.43 11.74 28.78
N ALA A 430 41.30 12.40 28.02
CA ALA A 430 41.84 13.71 28.39
C ALA A 430 40.75 14.79 28.45
N ALA A 431 39.76 14.73 27.54
CA ALA A 431 38.62 15.66 27.59
C ALA A 431 37.70 15.34 28.76
N ALA A 432 37.47 14.04 29.03
CA ALA A 432 36.68 13.61 30.17
C ALA A 432 37.30 14.07 31.50
N LEU A 433 38.62 13.92 31.69
CA LEU A 433 39.35 14.39 32.86
C LEU A 433 39.25 15.90 33.05
N ARG A 434 39.38 16.69 31.98
CA ARG A 434 39.20 18.16 32.07
C ARG A 434 37.80 18.54 32.60
N VAL A 435 36.75 17.86 32.14
CA VAL A 435 35.38 18.10 32.64
C VAL A 435 35.28 17.75 34.11
N LEU A 436 35.81 16.58 34.51
CA LEU A 436 35.77 16.11 35.90
C LEU A 436 36.63 16.97 36.85
N ASP A 437 37.84 17.37 36.42
CA ASP A 437 38.73 18.27 37.19
C ASP A 437 38.06 19.66 37.42
N GLY A 438 37.35 20.18 36.41
CA GLY A 438 36.55 21.40 36.55
C GLY A 438 35.43 21.28 37.60
N LEU A 439 34.78 20.13 37.69
CA LEU A 439 33.77 19.87 38.71
C LEU A 439 34.38 19.66 40.11
N LEU A 440 35.56 19.04 40.19
CA LEU A 440 36.30 18.82 41.43
C LEU A 440 36.91 20.09 42.01
N ALA A 441 37.13 21.14 41.21
CA ALA A 441 37.65 22.42 41.64
C ALA A 441 36.69 23.19 42.59
N SER A 442 35.41 22.81 42.66
CA SER A 442 34.40 23.39 43.54
C SER A 442 34.03 22.40 44.65
N ASP A 443 34.30 22.78 45.89
CA ASP A 443 33.93 21.95 47.06
C ASP A 443 32.42 21.76 47.18
N THR A 444 31.62 22.72 46.80
CA THR A 444 30.16 22.61 46.76
C THR A 444 29.72 21.53 45.78
N LEU A 445 30.26 21.53 44.53
CA LEU A 445 29.93 20.54 43.51
C LEU A 445 30.46 19.15 43.88
N LYS A 446 31.65 19.09 44.46
CA LYS A 446 32.22 17.85 44.98
C LYS A 446 31.33 17.20 46.05
N ASN A 447 30.78 17.99 46.96
CA ASN A 447 29.89 17.51 48.01
C ASN A 447 28.53 17.04 47.45
N LEU A 448 27.98 17.72 46.44
CA LEU A 448 26.68 17.37 45.83
C LEU A 448 26.76 16.21 44.82
N TYR A 449 27.83 16.16 44.04
CA TYR A 449 27.97 15.23 42.92
C TYR A 449 29.16 14.28 43.04
N GLY A 450 29.80 14.22 44.22
CA GLY A 450 31.05 13.48 44.44
C GLY A 450 30.97 12.02 44.07
N ARG A 451 29.85 11.34 44.35
CA ARG A 451 29.64 9.95 43.96
C ARG A 451 29.67 9.77 42.43
N GLN A 452 28.91 10.59 41.69
CA GLN A 452 28.87 10.50 40.22
C GLN A 452 30.20 10.85 39.58
N ILE A 453 30.96 11.80 40.16
CA ILE A 453 32.31 12.15 39.72
C ILE A 453 33.27 10.98 39.99
N ALA A 454 33.21 10.38 41.19
CA ALA A 454 34.02 9.23 41.57
C ALA A 454 33.73 8.02 40.67
N ASP A 455 32.46 7.74 40.33
CA ASP A 455 32.07 6.65 39.41
C ASP A 455 32.67 6.86 38.01
N CYS A 456 32.69 8.09 37.50
CA CYS A 456 33.34 8.39 36.22
C CYS A 456 34.86 8.17 36.26
N LEU A 457 35.52 8.63 37.34
CA LEU A 457 36.96 8.41 37.55
C LEU A 457 37.29 6.92 37.70
N LEU A 458 36.48 6.16 38.45
CA LEU A 458 36.64 4.73 38.62
C LEU A 458 36.51 3.98 37.30
N GLY A 459 35.57 4.39 36.41
CA GLY A 459 35.43 3.89 35.07
C GLY A 459 36.70 4.09 34.22
N LEU A 460 37.33 5.28 34.32
CA LEU A 460 38.63 5.56 33.67
C LEU A 460 39.74 4.71 34.25
N PHE A 461 39.84 4.63 35.56
CA PHE A 461 40.83 3.80 36.26
C PHE A 461 40.75 2.34 35.82
N THR A 462 39.54 1.77 35.79
CA THR A 462 39.30 0.39 35.37
C THR A 462 39.69 0.17 33.91
N THR A 463 39.38 1.13 33.05
CA THR A 463 39.76 1.09 31.64
C THR A 463 41.27 1.10 31.44
N TYR A 464 41.98 2.02 32.10
CA TYR A 464 43.44 2.09 32.02
C TYR A 464 44.11 0.86 32.58
N SER A 465 43.62 0.34 33.71
CA SER A 465 44.15 -0.85 34.34
C SER A 465 44.01 -2.07 33.43
N ARG A 466 42.88 -2.25 32.80
CA ARG A 466 42.65 -3.35 31.82
C ARG A 466 43.57 -3.29 30.59
N HIS A 467 43.93 -2.09 30.19
CA HIS A 467 44.81 -1.89 29.02
C HIS A 467 46.30 -1.80 29.40
N GLY A 468 46.66 -2.04 30.66
CA GLY A 468 48.04 -1.98 31.11
C GLY A 468 48.66 -0.59 31.11
N LEU A 469 47.86 0.47 31.06
CA LEU A 469 48.28 1.87 31.04
C LEU A 469 48.57 2.32 32.48
N ARG A 470 49.72 1.90 33.06
CA ARG A 470 50.06 2.08 34.45
C ARG A 470 50.06 3.54 34.92
N GLN A 471 50.74 4.44 34.16
CA GLN A 471 50.87 5.85 34.53
C GLN A 471 49.52 6.59 34.50
N PRO A 472 48.68 6.50 33.46
CA PRO A 472 47.33 7.06 33.48
C PRO A 472 46.43 6.49 34.59
N ALA A 473 46.54 5.20 34.90
CA ALA A 473 45.78 4.58 35.99
C ALA A 473 46.22 5.14 37.36
N GLU A 474 47.51 5.28 37.66
CA GLU A 474 48.01 5.90 38.90
C GLU A 474 47.61 7.37 39.04
N ASP A 475 47.58 8.14 37.93
CA ASP A 475 47.13 9.53 37.95
C ASP A 475 45.64 9.65 38.31
N VAL A 476 44.79 8.77 37.77
CA VAL A 476 43.36 8.72 38.13
C VAL A 476 43.18 8.23 39.56
N LYS A 477 43.93 7.22 40.00
CA LYS A 477 43.90 6.71 41.36
C LYS A 477 44.30 7.82 42.38
N ARG A 478 45.30 8.63 42.04
CA ARG A 478 45.74 9.78 42.86
C ARG A 478 44.62 10.81 43.00
N ARG A 479 43.89 11.13 41.89
CA ARG A 479 42.74 12.02 41.94
C ARG A 479 41.63 11.43 42.84
N LEU A 480 41.32 10.14 42.70
CA LEU A 480 40.36 9.49 43.58
C LEU A 480 40.75 9.56 45.04
N SER A 481 41.99 9.22 45.41
CA SER A 481 42.45 9.23 46.80
C SER A 481 42.58 10.63 47.38
N SER A 482 42.92 11.65 46.59
CA SER A 482 43.03 13.03 47.08
C SER A 482 41.69 13.70 47.31
N HIS A 483 40.69 13.42 46.49
CA HIS A 483 39.36 14.03 46.60
C HIS A 483 38.34 13.19 47.38
N PHE A 484 38.55 11.87 47.47
CA PHE A 484 37.67 10.91 48.12
C PHE A 484 38.45 9.92 49.01
N PRO A 485 39.06 10.41 50.14
CA PRO A 485 40.00 9.60 50.94
C PRO A 485 39.33 8.48 51.74
N SER A 486 38.01 8.48 51.90
CA SER A 486 37.28 7.44 52.64
C SER A 486 35.99 7.01 51.93
N PRO A 487 35.62 5.71 52.00
CA PRO A 487 34.30 5.25 51.54
C PRO A 487 33.13 6.00 52.20
N ALA A 488 33.30 6.50 53.41
CA ALA A 488 32.30 7.30 54.13
C ALA A 488 32.02 8.66 53.44
N THR A 489 33.02 9.24 52.74
CA THR A 489 32.83 10.45 51.95
C THR A 489 31.98 10.21 50.67
N LEU A 490 31.87 8.96 50.24
CA LEU A 490 31.00 8.55 49.13
C LEU A 490 29.62 8.08 49.58
N GLY A 491 29.47 7.67 50.87
CA GLY A 491 28.22 7.07 51.40
C GLY A 491 27.18 8.05 51.94
N GLY A 492 27.54 9.34 52.13
CA GLY A 492 26.63 10.37 52.65
C GLY A 492 25.69 11.03 51.63
N ILE A 493 25.77 10.65 50.36
CA ILE A 493 25.00 11.29 49.30
C ILE A 493 23.83 10.36 48.93
N ALA A 494 22.62 10.74 49.35
CA ALA A 494 21.39 10.02 48.98
C ALA A 494 21.21 9.92 47.45
N PRO A 495 20.66 8.82 46.94
CA PRO A 495 20.40 8.70 45.53
C PRO A 495 19.37 9.74 45.11
N THR A 496 19.80 10.75 44.37
CA THR A 496 18.88 11.69 43.72
C THR A 496 18.14 10.96 42.64
N ARG A 497 16.83 10.70 42.84
CA ARG A 497 15.92 10.33 41.76
C ARG A 497 15.97 11.43 40.70
N GLU A 498 16.32 11.09 39.46
CA GLU A 498 16.26 12.04 38.35
C GLU A 498 14.84 12.61 38.26
N PRO A 499 14.64 13.94 38.37
CA PRO A 499 13.35 14.53 38.08
C PRO A 499 13.07 14.35 36.59
N PRO A 500 11.83 14.09 36.18
CA PRO A 500 11.49 14.02 34.77
C PRO A 500 11.73 15.38 34.13
N VAL A 501 12.66 15.45 33.17
CA VAL A 501 12.94 16.66 32.40
C VAL A 501 11.74 16.94 31.51
N THR A 502 10.93 17.91 31.86
CA THR A 502 9.85 18.45 31.04
C THR A 502 10.49 19.31 29.96
N ILE A 503 10.62 18.76 28.73
CA ILE A 503 10.98 19.55 27.58
C ILE A 503 9.79 20.48 27.29
N ARG A 504 9.88 21.75 27.65
CA ARG A 504 8.90 22.76 27.26
C ARG A 504 8.97 22.92 25.77
N GLY A 505 7.93 22.48 25.06
CA GLY A 505 7.84 22.63 23.60
C GLY A 505 6.97 21.63 22.86
N ALA A 506 6.16 20.82 23.55
CA ALA A 506 5.12 20.03 22.91
C ALA A 506 3.76 20.52 23.39
N THR A 507 3.24 21.57 22.74
CA THR A 507 1.85 21.98 22.88
C THR A 507 0.95 21.04 22.09
N GLY A 508 0.12 20.30 22.84
CA GLY A 508 -1.26 20.03 22.47
C GLY A 508 -1.56 18.96 21.44
N VAL A 509 -1.64 17.69 21.87
CA VAL A 509 -2.70 16.78 21.41
C VAL A 509 -3.20 16.00 22.64
N PRO A 510 -4.49 16.07 22.99
CA PRO A 510 -5.03 15.30 24.11
C PRO A 510 -5.17 13.83 23.71
N ARG A 511 -4.43 12.94 24.35
CA ARG A 511 -4.70 11.51 24.29
C ARG A 511 -5.85 11.19 25.24
N SER A 512 -6.97 10.77 24.67
CA SER A 512 -8.07 10.13 25.37
C SER A 512 -7.56 8.92 26.16
N ARG A 513 -7.80 8.92 27.46
CA ARG A 513 -7.61 7.78 28.36
C ARG A 513 -8.64 6.70 28.00
N GLY A 514 -8.17 5.56 27.45
CA GLY A 514 -8.84 4.28 27.52
C GLY A 514 -8.15 3.46 28.59
N ALA A 515 -8.87 3.16 29.66
CA ALA A 515 -8.41 2.31 30.74
C ALA A 515 -8.24 0.88 30.22
N LEU A 516 -7.04 0.31 30.39
CA LEU A 516 -6.85 -1.13 30.50
C LEU A 516 -5.89 -1.38 31.67
N SER A 517 -6.43 -2.19 32.57
CA SER A 517 -5.89 -2.81 33.76
C SER A 517 -4.47 -3.35 33.58
N GLY A 518 -3.62 -3.14 34.62
CA GLY A 518 -2.26 -3.67 34.70
C GLY A 518 -2.18 -5.19 34.74
N PRO A 519 -0.98 -5.70 34.60
CA PRO A 519 -0.31 -6.47 35.66
C PRO A 519 1.20 -6.19 35.71
N PRO A 520 2.02 -6.98 36.40
CA PRO A 520 2.35 -6.77 37.81
C PRO A 520 3.76 -6.18 38.02
N SER A 521 3.99 -5.72 39.23
CA SER A 521 5.26 -5.44 39.86
C SER A 521 6.31 -6.50 39.58
N ASP A 522 7.58 -6.09 39.67
CA ASP A 522 8.81 -6.87 39.74
C ASP A 522 9.62 -6.96 38.44
N MET A 523 10.33 -5.86 38.19
CA MET A 523 11.67 -5.93 37.61
C MET A 523 12.48 -4.70 38.06
N GLU A 524 12.86 -4.66 39.33
CA GLU A 524 14.07 -3.98 39.75
C GLU A 524 15.26 -4.69 39.10
N LEU A 525 15.66 -4.20 37.97
CA LEU A 525 16.92 -4.59 37.33
C LEU A 525 18.03 -3.80 38.01
N ASP A 526 18.69 -4.51 38.96
CA ASP A 526 19.89 -4.12 39.67
C ASP A 526 20.94 -3.51 38.72
N LEU A 527 21.27 -2.26 38.92
CA LEU A 527 22.28 -1.49 38.17
C LEU A 527 23.66 -2.17 38.21
N ASP A 528 23.94 -2.95 39.25
CA ASP A 528 25.18 -3.71 39.44
C ASP A 528 25.28 -4.90 38.47
N THR A 529 24.16 -5.54 38.15
CA THR A 529 24.09 -6.63 37.16
C THR A 529 24.21 -6.09 35.73
N GLN A 530 23.70 -4.89 35.44
CA GLN A 530 23.88 -4.25 34.14
C GLN A 530 25.31 -3.76 33.88
N LEU A 531 26.04 -3.37 34.93
CA LEU A 531 27.44 -2.99 34.80
C LEU A 531 28.34 -4.22 34.61
N ARG A 532 27.99 -5.35 35.20
CA ARG A 532 28.76 -6.62 35.08
C ARG A 532 28.52 -7.33 33.75
N THR A 533 27.30 -7.26 33.16
CA THR A 533 26.97 -7.91 31.90
C THR A 533 27.33 -7.10 30.64
N ARG A 534 27.62 -5.81 30.78
CA ARG A 534 27.95 -4.91 29.66
C ARG A 534 29.45 -4.73 29.41
N TRP A 535 30.29 -5.29 30.26
CA TRP A 535 31.75 -5.24 30.19
C TRP A 535 32.38 -6.65 30.21
N GLY A 536 31.64 -7.67 29.71
CA GLY A 536 32.19 -8.99 29.46
C GLY A 536 33.28 -8.96 28.40
N PRO A 537 34.19 -9.93 28.41
CA PRO A 537 35.33 -9.93 27.51
C PRO A 537 34.85 -10.22 26.09
N ASP A 538 35.06 -9.26 25.19
CA ASP A 538 35.54 -9.38 23.83
C ASP A 538 35.60 -7.95 23.21
#